data_b11eb97a21185ca096957f1770a3dcbd
#
_entry.id   b11eb97a21185ca096957f1770a3dcbd
#
_cell.length_a   1.000
_cell.length_b   1.000
_cell.length_c   1.000
_cell.angle_alpha   90.00
_cell.angle_beta   90.00
_cell.angle_gamma   90.00
#
_symmetry.space_group_name_H-M   'P 1'
#
loop_
_entity.id
_entity.type
_entity.pdbx_description
1 polymer ?
#
loop_
_entity_poly.entity_id
_entity_poly.type
_entity_poly.pdbx_seq_one_letter_code
_entity_poly.pdbx_strand_id
1 'polypeptide(L)'
;MRLYLCEKPSQGKDIAAVLGAKTRGDGCLRGPGVVVTWGIGHLLETAPPGAYGDHLKNWSLDTLPILPAQWKVIVKPKTASQFKVVKQLLKEATELVIATDADREGEMIARELIEYCGYRGPIQRLWLSALNEASIRQAFSSVKQGAETYPLYLSALARSRADWLIGMNFSRLFTLLGRQAGYTGVLSVGRVQTPTLRLVVDRDREIANFIPKPFWNLDVQLCTAGHSFLAKWVADESVTDDEGRCLDQSAATAALNALQNSQMATAISVETERARDSAPLPFDLSTLQEVCSAKFGLGVQETLDVAQALYETHKATTYPRTDCGYLPESMLDEVPMVLDAINRTDPTIGKALLLIDPEQRS
;
A
#
# COMPACT_ATOMS: atom_id res chain seq x y z
N MET A 1 -20.88 26.65 13.03
CA MET A 1 -20.65 26.31 11.61
C MET A 1 -20.21 24.87 11.46
N ARG A 2 -20.55 24.20 10.35
CA ARG A 2 -20.03 22.87 10.02
C ARG A 2 -18.64 23.00 9.42
N LEU A 3 -17.64 22.33 10.01
CA LEU A 3 -16.25 22.37 9.59
C LEU A 3 -15.88 21.05 8.88
N TYR A 4 -15.32 21.15 7.68
CA TYR A 4 -14.71 20.02 6.96
C TYR A 4 -13.20 20.09 7.10
N LEU A 5 -12.59 19.02 7.62
CA LEU A 5 -11.14 18.91 7.80
C LEU A 5 -10.59 17.89 6.80
N CYS A 6 -9.86 18.38 5.82
CA CYS A 6 -9.23 17.61 4.77
C CYS A 6 -7.75 17.36 5.08
N GLU A 7 -7.10 16.44 4.37
CA GLU A 7 -5.69 16.13 4.54
C GLU A 7 -4.75 17.13 3.85
N LYS A 8 -5.19 17.63 2.68
CA LYS A 8 -4.38 18.48 1.78
C LYS A 8 -5.20 19.59 1.16
N PRO A 9 -4.53 20.68 0.71
CA PRO A 9 -5.21 21.81 0.08
C PRO A 9 -5.97 21.43 -1.20
N SER A 10 -5.46 20.50 -2.01
CA SER A 10 -6.12 20.03 -3.26
C SER A 10 -7.46 19.41 -2.96
N GLN A 11 -7.50 18.44 -2.05
CA GLN A 11 -8.70 17.76 -1.59
C GLN A 11 -9.70 18.75 -0.98
N GLY A 12 -9.22 19.70 -0.18
CA GLY A 12 -10.05 20.76 0.40
C GLY A 12 -10.72 21.62 -0.65
N LYS A 13 -10.03 21.95 -1.75
CA LYS A 13 -10.61 22.72 -2.86
C LYS A 13 -11.69 21.93 -3.61
N ASP A 14 -11.47 20.64 -3.86
CA ASP A 14 -12.44 19.79 -4.55
C ASP A 14 -13.74 19.66 -3.73
N ILE A 15 -13.62 19.40 -2.43
CA ILE A 15 -14.77 19.32 -1.52
C ILE A 15 -15.48 20.70 -1.39
N ALA A 16 -14.72 21.77 -1.27
CA ALA A 16 -15.25 23.13 -1.19
C ALA A 16 -16.04 23.53 -2.46
N ALA A 17 -15.57 23.11 -3.64
CA ALA A 17 -16.25 23.34 -4.90
C ALA A 17 -17.64 22.69 -4.90
N VAL A 18 -17.76 21.44 -4.46
CA VAL A 18 -19.03 20.72 -4.36
C VAL A 18 -19.97 21.33 -3.32
N LEU A 19 -19.42 21.83 -2.20
CA LEU A 19 -20.17 22.51 -1.13
C LEU A 19 -20.53 23.98 -1.44
N GLY A 20 -20.05 24.52 -2.55
CA GLY A 20 -20.24 25.95 -2.88
C GLY A 20 -19.45 26.90 -1.98
N ALA A 21 -18.43 26.43 -1.28
CA ALA A 21 -17.57 27.24 -0.41
C ALA A 21 -16.48 27.93 -1.25
N LYS A 22 -16.77 29.11 -1.77
CA LYS A 22 -15.93 29.84 -2.75
C LYS A 22 -15.14 31.00 -2.14
N THR A 23 -15.49 31.48 -0.96
CA THR A 23 -14.83 32.63 -0.32
C THR A 23 -13.50 32.18 0.29
N ARG A 24 -12.41 32.78 -0.16
CA ARG A 24 -11.07 32.49 0.37
C ARG A 24 -10.89 33.08 1.76
N GLY A 25 -10.39 32.26 2.67
CA GLY A 25 -9.87 32.66 3.97
C GLY A 25 -8.40 32.26 4.11
N ASP A 26 -7.79 32.62 5.22
CA ASP A 26 -6.45 32.14 5.56
C ASP A 26 -6.54 30.64 5.88
N GLY A 27 -5.86 29.81 5.11
CA GLY A 27 -5.84 28.34 5.24
C GLY A 27 -7.20 27.65 5.17
N CYS A 28 -8.22 28.26 4.59
CA CYS A 28 -9.57 27.69 4.47
C CYS A 28 -10.37 28.29 3.31
N LEU A 29 -11.49 27.64 2.98
CA LEU A 29 -12.53 28.14 2.08
C LEU A 29 -13.85 28.19 2.84
N ARG A 30 -14.62 29.26 2.64
CA ARG A 30 -15.88 29.53 3.35
C ARG A 30 -17.06 29.54 2.40
N GLY A 31 -18.19 29.03 2.87
CA GLY A 31 -19.49 29.07 2.23
C GLY A 31 -20.61 29.31 3.24
N PRO A 32 -21.88 29.37 2.83
CA PRO A 32 -23.02 29.54 3.72
C PRO A 32 -23.09 28.37 4.75
N GLY A 33 -22.80 28.67 6.02
CA GLY A 33 -22.86 27.70 7.10
C GLY A 33 -21.73 26.66 7.14
N VAL A 34 -20.83 26.64 6.14
CA VAL A 34 -19.75 25.64 5.99
C VAL A 34 -18.39 26.31 5.88
N VAL A 35 -17.37 25.63 6.43
CA VAL A 35 -15.96 25.98 6.24
C VAL A 35 -15.19 24.72 5.91
N VAL A 36 -14.32 24.79 4.91
CA VAL A 36 -13.42 23.71 4.53
C VAL A 36 -11.99 24.15 4.81
N THR A 37 -11.29 23.39 5.62
CA THR A 37 -9.86 23.59 5.94
C THR A 37 -9.10 22.29 5.71
N TRP A 38 -7.79 22.35 5.82
CA TRP A 38 -6.93 21.20 5.50
C TRP A 38 -5.69 21.17 6.36
N GLY A 39 -5.12 19.96 6.46
CA GLY A 39 -3.75 19.75 6.86
C GLY A 39 -2.77 20.01 5.72
N ILE A 40 -1.50 19.79 6.00
CA ILE A 40 -0.40 19.64 5.03
C ILE A 40 0.25 18.29 5.39
N GLY A 41 -0.56 17.20 5.31
CA GLY A 41 -0.32 15.99 6.06
C GLY A 41 -0.43 16.24 7.57
N HIS A 42 0.37 15.53 8.37
CA HIS A 42 0.42 15.75 9.82
C HIS A 42 0.91 17.15 10.19
N LEU A 43 0.11 17.88 10.96
CA LEU A 43 0.49 19.18 11.56
C LEU A 43 1.16 18.99 12.93
N LEU A 44 1.00 17.81 13.52
CA LEU A 44 1.54 17.38 14.80
C LEU A 44 2.56 16.27 14.61
N GLU A 45 3.41 16.06 15.60
CA GLU A 45 4.34 14.94 15.67
C GLU A 45 4.56 14.49 17.11
N THR A 46 4.89 13.22 17.32
CA THR A 46 5.27 12.71 18.64
C THR A 46 6.55 13.40 19.10
N ALA A 47 6.54 13.89 20.33
CA ALA A 47 7.66 14.63 20.88
C ALA A 47 8.94 13.78 20.94
N PRO A 48 10.13 14.37 20.68
CA PRO A 48 11.40 13.67 20.82
C PRO A 48 11.71 13.38 22.28
N PRO A 49 12.62 12.43 22.56
CA PRO A 49 12.99 12.05 23.94
C PRO A 49 13.32 13.21 24.88
N GLY A 50 14.01 14.24 24.38
CA GLY A 50 14.35 15.42 25.19
C GLY A 50 13.14 16.20 25.74
N ALA A 51 11.95 16.02 25.17
CA ALA A 51 10.73 16.64 25.69
C ALA A 51 10.19 15.93 26.97
N TYR A 52 10.68 14.73 27.26
CA TYR A 52 10.32 13.95 28.46
C TYR A 52 11.30 14.15 29.62
N GLY A 53 12.45 14.76 29.35
CA GLY A 53 13.45 15.11 30.35
C GLY A 53 14.78 15.53 29.74
N ASP A 54 15.45 16.51 30.34
CA ASP A 54 16.73 17.03 29.81
C ASP A 54 17.83 15.96 29.75
N HIS A 55 17.83 15.02 30.69
CA HIS A 55 18.73 13.87 30.72
C HIS A 55 18.60 12.95 29.49
N LEU A 56 17.45 12.99 28.81
CA LEU A 56 17.19 12.20 27.62
C LEU A 56 17.66 12.88 26.30
N LYS A 57 18.15 14.11 26.36
CA LYS A 57 18.73 14.79 25.19
C LYS A 57 20.01 14.13 24.75
N ASN A 58 20.85 13.75 25.69
CA ASN A 58 22.11 13.03 25.44
C ASN A 58 21.86 11.52 25.41
N TRP A 59 22.55 10.83 24.51
CA TRP A 59 22.42 9.39 24.40
C TRP A 59 23.33 8.72 25.43
N SER A 60 22.76 7.94 26.33
CA SER A 60 23.45 7.11 27.33
C SER A 60 22.74 5.78 27.49
N LEU A 61 23.47 4.71 27.76
CA LEU A 61 22.90 3.39 28.07
C LEU A 61 22.08 3.43 29.35
N ASP A 62 22.47 4.24 30.34
CA ASP A 62 21.79 4.37 31.63
C ASP A 62 20.38 4.99 31.51
N THR A 63 20.10 5.65 30.39
CA THR A 63 18.79 6.26 30.11
C THR A 63 17.83 5.39 29.34
N LEU A 64 18.23 4.16 29.03
CA LEU A 64 17.42 3.22 28.28
C LEU A 64 16.82 2.13 29.18
N PRO A 65 15.60 1.66 28.95
CA PRO A 65 14.70 2.10 27.87
C PRO A 65 13.94 3.39 28.20
N ILE A 66 13.66 4.22 27.18
CA ILE A 66 12.81 5.40 27.30
C ILE A 66 11.35 4.95 27.08
N LEU A 67 10.58 4.97 28.16
CA LEU A 67 9.18 4.56 28.17
C LEU A 67 8.30 5.73 28.66
N PRO A 68 7.69 6.51 27.76
CA PRO A 68 6.86 7.64 28.17
C PRO A 68 5.63 7.16 28.97
N ALA A 69 5.48 7.62 30.23
CA ALA A 69 4.28 7.38 31.01
C ALA A 69 3.06 8.11 30.41
N GLN A 70 3.30 9.28 29.83
CA GLN A 70 2.31 10.06 29.10
C GLN A 70 2.92 10.52 27.78
N TRP A 71 2.21 10.23 26.68
CA TRP A 71 2.64 10.64 25.37
C TRP A 71 2.49 12.15 25.18
N LYS A 72 3.53 12.80 24.67
CA LYS A 72 3.54 14.21 24.33
C LYS A 72 3.54 14.35 22.80
N VAL A 73 2.75 15.28 22.31
CA VAL A 73 2.65 15.64 20.90
C VAL A 73 3.00 17.12 20.77
N ILE A 74 3.75 17.48 19.75
CA ILE A 74 4.17 18.85 19.48
C ILE A 74 3.74 19.29 18.08
N VAL A 75 3.58 20.60 17.91
CA VAL A 75 3.26 21.19 16.62
C VAL A 75 4.52 21.22 15.76
N LYS A 76 4.44 20.74 14.53
CA LYS A 76 5.55 20.82 13.57
C LYS A 76 5.84 22.28 13.22
N PRO A 77 7.07 22.78 13.39
CA PRO A 77 7.41 24.18 13.13
C PRO A 77 7.05 24.65 11.71
N LYS A 78 7.28 23.79 10.70
CA LYS A 78 7.02 24.09 9.28
C LYS A 78 5.53 24.31 8.95
N THR A 79 4.63 23.77 9.74
CA THR A 79 3.18 23.80 9.50
C THR A 79 2.42 24.58 10.59
N ALA A 80 3.15 25.27 11.47
CA ALA A 80 2.56 25.96 12.63
C ALA A 80 1.53 27.04 12.27
N SER A 81 1.67 27.70 11.12
CA SER A 81 0.70 28.68 10.63
C SER A 81 -0.65 28.01 10.33
N GLN A 82 -0.63 26.93 9.57
CA GLN A 82 -1.84 26.17 9.23
C GLN A 82 -2.47 25.52 10.49
N PHE A 83 -1.64 25.03 11.40
CA PHE A 83 -2.13 24.51 12.68
C PHE A 83 -2.93 25.57 13.47
N LYS A 84 -2.46 26.83 13.52
CA LYS A 84 -3.19 27.93 14.19
C LYS A 84 -4.57 28.15 13.57
N VAL A 85 -4.66 28.10 12.24
CA VAL A 85 -5.94 28.23 11.52
C VAL A 85 -6.88 27.09 11.88
N VAL A 86 -6.42 25.83 11.78
CA VAL A 86 -7.22 24.65 12.10
C VAL A 86 -7.69 24.68 13.56
N LYS A 87 -6.79 25.03 14.49
CA LYS A 87 -7.12 25.16 15.92
C LYS A 87 -8.20 26.21 16.18
N GLN A 88 -8.14 27.36 15.49
CA GLN A 88 -9.15 28.40 15.63
C GLN A 88 -10.49 27.93 15.05
N LEU A 89 -10.50 27.32 13.88
CA LEU A 89 -11.71 26.82 13.24
C LEU A 89 -12.37 25.70 14.04
N LEU A 90 -11.59 24.82 14.66
CA LEU A 90 -12.12 23.77 15.56
C LEU A 90 -12.82 24.37 16.79
N LYS A 91 -12.34 25.50 17.34
CA LYS A 91 -13.02 26.19 18.45
C LYS A 91 -14.37 26.78 18.04
N GLU A 92 -14.50 27.22 16.77
CA GLU A 92 -15.71 27.84 16.22
C GLU A 92 -16.71 26.81 15.68
N ALA A 93 -16.26 25.57 15.45
CA ALA A 93 -17.05 24.52 14.83
C ALA A 93 -18.15 24.01 15.78
N THR A 94 -19.38 23.96 15.30
CA THR A 94 -20.50 23.29 15.99
C THR A 94 -20.59 21.81 15.63
N GLU A 95 -20.04 21.43 14.46
CA GLU A 95 -19.96 20.07 13.96
C GLU A 95 -18.70 19.93 13.09
N LEU A 96 -18.02 18.79 13.18
CA LEU A 96 -16.84 18.47 12.42
C LEU A 96 -17.11 17.28 11.50
N VAL A 97 -16.73 17.43 10.23
CA VAL A 97 -16.68 16.34 9.26
C VAL A 97 -15.22 16.06 8.93
N ILE A 98 -14.73 14.91 9.31
CA ILE A 98 -13.41 14.41 8.89
C ILE A 98 -13.51 14.03 7.42
N ALA A 99 -12.71 14.65 6.58
CA ALA A 99 -12.68 14.48 5.13
C ALA A 99 -11.25 14.26 4.61
N THR A 100 -10.40 13.67 5.43
CA THR A 100 -9.05 13.20 5.08
C THR A 100 -9.12 11.96 4.20
N ASP A 101 -7.99 11.48 3.69
CA ASP A 101 -7.91 10.26 2.88
C ASP A 101 -8.58 9.06 3.59
N ALA A 102 -9.11 8.13 2.81
CA ALA A 102 -9.96 7.04 3.31
C ALA A 102 -9.13 5.87 3.84
N ASP A 103 -8.22 6.16 4.79
CA ASP A 103 -7.36 5.17 5.42
C ASP A 103 -7.13 5.47 6.92
N ARG A 104 -6.34 4.62 7.57
CA ARG A 104 -5.98 4.79 8.99
C ARG A 104 -5.08 6.00 9.25
N GLU A 105 -4.25 6.40 8.28
CA GLU A 105 -3.37 7.55 8.40
C GLU A 105 -4.18 8.85 8.34
N GLY A 106 -5.13 8.94 7.40
CA GLY A 106 -6.07 10.06 7.33
C GLY A 106 -6.90 10.21 8.61
N GLU A 107 -7.35 9.08 9.21
CA GLU A 107 -8.00 9.14 10.53
C GLU A 107 -7.05 9.67 11.60
N MET A 108 -5.79 9.24 11.61
CA MET A 108 -4.81 9.71 12.59
C MET A 108 -4.56 11.21 12.47
N ILE A 109 -4.36 11.73 11.25
CA ILE A 109 -4.14 13.16 10.99
C ILE A 109 -5.28 14.01 11.56
N ALA A 110 -6.53 13.59 11.38
CA ALA A 110 -7.67 14.32 11.89
C ALA A 110 -7.83 14.18 13.41
N ARG A 111 -7.73 12.96 13.94
CA ARG A 111 -8.00 12.66 15.34
C ARG A 111 -6.97 13.25 16.30
N GLU A 112 -5.69 13.24 15.92
CA GLU A 112 -4.67 13.89 16.74
C GLU A 112 -4.90 15.40 16.88
N LEU A 113 -5.43 16.08 15.85
CA LEU A 113 -5.82 17.49 15.91
C LEU A 113 -7.04 17.70 16.80
N ILE A 114 -8.05 16.82 16.68
CA ILE A 114 -9.25 16.83 17.51
C ILE A 114 -8.87 16.71 19.00
N GLU A 115 -8.05 15.73 19.35
CA GLU A 115 -7.61 15.49 20.72
C GLU A 115 -6.73 16.62 21.25
N TYR A 116 -5.72 17.04 20.47
CA TYR A 116 -4.81 18.11 20.84
C TYR A 116 -5.49 19.45 21.05
N CYS A 117 -6.49 19.77 20.22
CA CYS A 117 -7.27 21.02 20.33
C CYS A 117 -8.43 20.92 21.31
N GLY A 118 -8.74 19.72 21.83
CA GLY A 118 -9.80 19.49 22.80
C GLY A 118 -11.21 19.67 22.23
N TYR A 119 -11.42 19.38 20.95
CA TYR A 119 -12.75 19.45 20.34
C TYR A 119 -13.66 18.35 20.92
N ARG A 120 -14.91 18.73 21.26
CA ARG A 120 -15.90 17.84 21.92
C ARG A 120 -17.25 17.81 21.21
N GLY A 121 -17.38 18.51 20.09
CA GLY A 121 -18.62 18.52 19.29
C GLY A 121 -18.84 17.22 18.53
N PRO A 122 -19.98 17.11 17.85
CA PRO A 122 -20.30 15.98 16.96
C PRO A 122 -19.24 15.81 15.86
N ILE A 123 -18.91 14.55 15.57
CA ILE A 123 -17.93 14.19 14.55
C ILE A 123 -18.59 13.23 13.56
N GLN A 124 -18.48 13.58 12.29
CA GLN A 124 -18.87 12.74 11.15
C GLN A 124 -17.64 12.42 10.30
N ARG A 125 -17.76 11.44 9.43
CA ARG A 125 -16.69 11.00 8.52
C ARG A 125 -17.19 10.94 7.08
N LEU A 126 -16.63 11.76 6.23
CA LEU A 126 -16.81 11.68 4.78
C LEU A 126 -15.76 10.72 4.20
N TRP A 127 -16.20 9.54 3.77
CA TRP A 127 -15.32 8.49 3.25
C TRP A 127 -15.24 8.59 1.74
N LEU A 128 -14.07 9.02 1.20
CA LEU A 128 -13.88 9.31 -0.22
C LEU A 128 -12.93 8.29 -0.85
N SER A 129 -13.44 7.51 -1.80
CA SER A 129 -12.62 6.59 -2.60
C SER A 129 -12.05 7.24 -3.86
N ALA A 130 -12.65 8.36 -4.33
CA ALA A 130 -12.19 9.14 -5.47
C ALA A 130 -12.51 10.62 -5.26
N LEU A 131 -11.79 11.52 -5.97
CA LEU A 131 -11.88 12.97 -5.82
C LEU A 131 -12.57 13.67 -7.01
N ASN A 132 -13.25 12.92 -7.89
CA ASN A 132 -14.12 13.52 -8.90
C ASN A 132 -15.44 14.01 -8.26
N GLU A 133 -16.10 14.95 -8.92
CA GLU A 133 -17.30 15.58 -8.37
C GLU A 133 -18.43 14.59 -8.07
N ALA A 134 -18.63 13.57 -8.93
CA ALA A 134 -19.68 12.57 -8.76
C ALA A 134 -19.44 11.74 -7.48
N SER A 135 -18.21 11.24 -7.29
CA SER A 135 -17.84 10.48 -6.10
C SER A 135 -17.95 11.29 -4.81
N ILE A 136 -17.57 12.58 -4.85
CA ILE A 136 -17.74 13.46 -3.68
C ILE A 136 -19.22 13.66 -3.35
N ARG A 137 -20.08 13.91 -4.35
CA ARG A 137 -21.53 14.02 -4.15
C ARG A 137 -22.14 12.74 -3.60
N GLN A 138 -21.74 11.59 -4.12
CA GLN A 138 -22.20 10.31 -3.63
C GLN A 138 -21.77 10.09 -2.16
N ALA A 139 -20.53 10.40 -1.79
CA ALA A 139 -20.05 10.28 -0.43
C ALA A 139 -20.82 11.16 0.56
N PHE A 140 -21.33 12.33 0.13
CA PHE A 140 -22.19 13.16 0.96
C PHE A 140 -23.55 12.52 1.28
N SER A 141 -24.04 11.60 0.46
CA SER A 141 -25.28 10.87 0.74
C SER A 141 -25.09 9.72 1.75
N SER A 142 -23.83 9.32 2.02
CA SER A 142 -23.46 8.19 2.86
C SER A 142 -22.41 8.54 3.93
N VAL A 143 -22.53 9.73 4.53
CA VAL A 143 -21.63 10.20 5.59
C VAL A 143 -21.73 9.29 6.81
N LYS A 144 -20.59 8.75 7.26
CA LYS A 144 -20.50 7.83 8.40
C LYS A 144 -20.46 8.59 9.73
N GLN A 145 -20.87 7.89 10.79
CA GLN A 145 -20.62 8.40 12.15
C GLN A 145 -19.12 8.31 12.47
N GLY A 146 -18.60 9.32 13.15
CA GLY A 146 -17.18 9.34 13.51
C GLY A 146 -16.72 8.14 14.37
N ALA A 147 -17.63 7.50 15.12
CA ALA A 147 -17.32 6.32 15.90
C ALA A 147 -16.98 5.09 15.04
N GLU A 148 -17.54 4.97 13.84
CA GLU A 148 -17.33 3.82 12.96
C GLU A 148 -15.87 3.68 12.50
N THR A 149 -15.19 4.79 12.31
CA THR A 149 -13.79 4.83 11.84
C THR A 149 -12.77 5.05 12.95
N TYR A 150 -13.22 5.27 14.19
CA TYR A 150 -12.34 5.47 15.34
C TYR A 150 -11.34 4.30 15.56
N PRO A 151 -11.70 3.01 15.35
CA PRO A 151 -10.73 1.91 15.44
C PRO A 151 -9.52 2.04 14.51
N LEU A 152 -9.68 2.67 13.33
CA LEU A 152 -8.58 2.94 12.41
C LEU A 152 -7.55 3.91 13.00
N TYR A 153 -8.04 4.96 13.69
CA TYR A 153 -7.18 5.86 14.45
C TYR A 153 -6.39 5.12 15.55
N LEU A 154 -7.05 4.27 16.34
CA LEU A 154 -6.36 3.51 17.37
C LEU A 154 -5.27 2.61 16.81
N SER A 155 -5.51 1.99 15.65
CA SER A 155 -4.52 1.18 14.93
C SER A 155 -3.32 2.01 14.50
N ALA A 156 -3.54 3.19 13.88
CA ALA A 156 -2.47 4.08 13.46
C ALA A 156 -1.68 4.64 14.65
N LEU A 157 -2.36 5.02 15.72
CA LEU A 157 -1.74 5.51 16.95
C LEU A 157 -0.85 4.45 17.61
N ALA A 158 -1.35 3.21 17.72
CA ALA A 158 -0.57 2.10 18.26
C ALA A 158 0.69 1.83 17.43
N ARG A 159 0.56 1.87 16.10
CA ARG A 159 1.69 1.74 15.18
C ARG A 159 2.71 2.87 15.38
N SER A 160 2.26 4.13 15.40
CA SER A 160 3.14 5.30 15.59
C SER A 160 3.91 5.22 16.91
N ARG A 161 3.25 4.82 18.00
CA ARG A 161 3.89 4.63 19.31
C ARG A 161 4.89 3.47 19.30
N ALA A 162 4.56 2.35 18.66
CA ALA A 162 5.49 1.23 18.51
C ALA A 162 6.73 1.63 17.68
N ASP A 163 6.53 2.37 16.59
CA ASP A 163 7.63 2.87 15.77
C ASP A 163 8.55 3.82 16.56
N TRP A 164 7.96 4.70 17.38
CA TRP A 164 8.74 5.59 18.26
C TRP A 164 9.52 4.81 19.32
N LEU A 165 8.85 3.87 20.03
CA LEU A 165 9.49 3.08 21.09
C LEU A 165 10.67 2.26 20.54
N ILE A 166 10.46 1.54 19.46
CA ILE A 166 11.49 0.72 18.83
C ILE A 166 12.59 1.61 18.25
N GLY A 167 12.21 2.60 17.44
CA GLY A 167 13.15 3.48 16.77
C GLY A 167 14.04 4.26 17.72
N MET A 168 13.45 4.90 18.74
CA MET A 168 14.20 5.73 19.69
C MET A 168 15.10 4.92 20.61
N ASN A 169 14.62 3.79 21.11
CA ASN A 169 15.41 2.99 22.05
C ASN A 169 16.50 2.17 21.35
N PHE A 170 16.13 1.40 20.32
CA PHE A 170 17.10 0.51 19.69
C PHE A 170 18.11 1.25 18.81
N SER A 171 17.74 2.35 18.15
CA SER A 171 18.74 3.16 17.43
C SER A 171 19.79 3.74 18.37
N ARG A 172 19.38 4.21 19.55
CA ARG A 172 20.32 4.69 20.57
C ARG A 172 21.19 3.55 21.12
N LEU A 173 20.54 2.44 21.50
CA LEU A 173 21.25 1.27 22.05
C LEU A 173 22.33 0.76 21.07
N PHE A 174 21.96 0.43 19.85
CA PHE A 174 22.91 -0.13 18.89
C PHE A 174 23.95 0.87 18.42
N THR A 175 23.61 2.16 18.34
CA THR A 175 24.61 3.19 18.06
C THR A 175 25.65 3.32 19.17
N LEU A 176 25.22 3.28 20.44
CA LEU A 176 26.13 3.35 21.58
C LEU A 176 27.04 2.12 21.67
N LEU A 177 26.49 0.93 21.49
CA LEU A 177 27.25 -0.31 21.41
C LEU A 177 28.22 -0.32 20.21
N GLY A 178 27.75 0.15 19.06
CA GLY A 178 28.59 0.26 17.86
C GLY A 178 29.77 1.23 18.08
N ARG A 179 29.56 2.34 18.77
CA ARG A 179 30.65 3.28 19.13
C ARG A 179 31.68 2.64 20.05
N GLN A 180 31.29 1.80 20.98
CA GLN A 180 32.21 1.03 21.82
C GLN A 180 33.05 0.07 20.97
N ALA A 181 32.52 -0.44 19.87
CA ALA A 181 33.21 -1.28 18.90
C ALA A 181 33.95 -0.50 17.79
N GLY A 182 34.06 0.85 17.89
CA GLY A 182 34.77 1.69 16.93
C GLY A 182 33.94 2.20 15.75
N TYR A 183 32.63 1.98 15.73
CA TYR A 183 31.75 2.50 14.67
C TYR A 183 31.43 3.99 14.93
N THR A 184 31.54 4.83 13.89
CA THR A 184 31.37 6.29 14.04
C THR A 184 30.01 6.83 13.57
N GLY A 185 29.19 6.01 12.92
CA GLY A 185 27.88 6.41 12.39
C GLY A 185 26.73 6.25 13.40
N VAL A 186 25.51 6.42 12.91
CA VAL A 186 24.27 6.09 13.61
C VAL A 186 23.74 4.78 13.07
N LEU A 187 23.54 3.80 13.94
CA LEU A 187 22.90 2.54 13.63
C LEU A 187 21.38 2.68 13.85
N SER A 188 20.71 3.08 12.79
CA SER A 188 19.27 3.30 12.81
C SER A 188 18.54 1.96 12.83
N VAL A 189 17.57 1.83 13.74
CA VAL A 189 16.70 0.67 13.88
C VAL A 189 15.25 1.11 13.71
N GLY A 190 14.49 0.36 12.95
CA GLY A 190 13.08 0.62 12.74
C GLY A 190 12.29 -0.66 12.48
N ARG A 191 11.02 -0.64 12.82
CA ARG A 191 10.11 -1.78 12.72
C ARG A 191 9.91 -2.28 11.28
N VAL A 192 10.09 -1.42 10.29
CA VAL A 192 10.01 -1.75 8.86
C VAL A 192 11.40 -1.87 8.26
N GLN A 193 12.23 -0.84 8.42
CA GLN A 193 13.55 -0.78 7.75
C GLN A 193 14.49 -1.92 8.16
N THR A 194 14.49 -2.33 9.44
CA THR A 194 15.41 -3.38 9.90
C THR A 194 15.04 -4.78 9.37
N PRO A 195 13.77 -5.22 9.41
CA PRO A 195 13.37 -6.45 8.73
C PRO A 195 13.62 -6.42 7.21
N THR A 196 13.37 -5.30 6.54
CA THR A 196 13.66 -5.15 5.11
C THR A 196 15.15 -5.30 4.81
N LEU A 197 16.00 -4.63 5.60
CA LEU A 197 17.45 -4.80 5.49
C LEU A 197 17.87 -6.26 5.72
N ARG A 198 17.23 -6.95 6.67
CA ARG A 198 17.52 -8.38 6.94
C ARG A 198 17.23 -9.25 5.72
N LEU A 199 16.12 -9.03 5.01
CA LEU A 199 15.80 -9.76 3.78
C LEU A 199 16.89 -9.57 2.71
N VAL A 200 17.37 -8.34 2.53
CA VAL A 200 18.45 -8.04 1.58
C VAL A 200 19.74 -8.74 2.00
N VAL A 201 20.14 -8.63 3.27
CA VAL A 201 21.36 -9.25 3.78
C VAL A 201 21.30 -10.78 3.70
N ASP A 202 20.16 -11.39 3.99
CA ASP A 202 20.00 -12.82 3.90
C ASP A 202 20.10 -13.29 2.43
N ARG A 203 19.51 -12.51 1.48
CA ARG A 203 19.65 -12.80 0.06
C ARG A 203 21.10 -12.65 -0.43
N ASP A 204 21.81 -11.61 -0.02
CA ASP A 204 23.23 -11.46 -0.34
C ASP A 204 24.07 -12.63 0.17
N ARG A 205 23.80 -13.09 1.40
CA ARG A 205 24.46 -14.27 1.98
C ARG A 205 24.13 -15.56 1.22
N GLU A 206 22.88 -15.74 0.84
CA GLU A 206 22.45 -16.87 0.03
C GLU A 206 23.17 -16.89 -1.32
N ILE A 207 23.29 -15.75 -1.98
CA ILE A 207 24.03 -15.61 -3.24
C ILE A 207 25.52 -15.88 -3.03
N ALA A 208 26.12 -15.30 -1.98
CA ALA A 208 27.55 -15.49 -1.69
C ALA A 208 27.91 -16.95 -1.34
N ASN A 209 26.99 -17.66 -0.72
CA ASN A 209 27.17 -19.06 -0.34
C ASN A 209 26.54 -20.06 -1.34
N PHE A 210 26.10 -19.57 -2.49
CA PHE A 210 25.44 -20.42 -3.48
C PHE A 210 26.40 -21.46 -4.04
N ILE A 211 26.03 -22.73 -3.89
CA ILE A 211 26.74 -23.87 -4.46
C ILE A 211 25.88 -24.40 -5.62
N PRO A 212 26.34 -24.28 -6.88
CA PRO A 212 25.60 -24.82 -8.01
C PRO A 212 25.50 -26.34 -7.94
N LYS A 213 24.28 -26.83 -8.12
CA LYS A 213 24.03 -28.29 -8.22
C LYS A 213 23.61 -28.58 -9.66
N PRO A 214 24.36 -29.41 -10.39
CA PRO A 214 23.94 -29.83 -11.73
C PRO A 214 22.70 -30.71 -11.62
N PHE A 215 21.82 -30.58 -12.58
CA PHE A 215 20.64 -31.43 -12.74
C PHE A 215 20.40 -31.71 -14.22
N TRP A 216 19.67 -32.78 -14.50
CA TRP A 216 19.43 -33.29 -15.84
C TRP A 216 17.94 -33.36 -16.12
N ASN A 217 17.51 -32.77 -17.24
CA ASN A 217 16.18 -32.92 -17.80
C ASN A 217 16.28 -33.61 -19.15
N LEU A 218 15.30 -34.41 -19.47
CA LEU A 218 15.19 -35.02 -20.80
C LEU A 218 13.86 -34.64 -21.40
N ASP A 219 13.92 -34.05 -22.61
CA ASP A 219 12.76 -33.75 -23.41
C ASP A 219 12.75 -34.68 -24.65
N VAL A 220 11.61 -35.29 -24.92
CA VAL A 220 11.41 -36.23 -26.02
C VAL A 220 10.39 -35.70 -26.99
N GLN A 221 10.80 -35.59 -28.26
CA GLN A 221 9.85 -35.26 -29.30
C GLN A 221 9.12 -36.52 -29.76
N LEU A 222 7.83 -36.56 -29.55
CA LEU A 222 6.94 -37.64 -29.96
C LEU A 222 6.10 -37.19 -31.16
N CYS A 223 5.77 -38.16 -32.04
CA CYS A 223 4.92 -37.93 -33.22
C CYS A 223 3.78 -38.95 -33.24
N THR A 224 2.56 -38.48 -33.47
CA THR A 224 1.39 -39.33 -33.71
C THR A 224 0.43 -38.68 -34.68
N ALA A 225 -0.09 -39.45 -35.65
CA ALA A 225 -1.06 -39.00 -36.65
C ALA A 225 -0.68 -37.68 -37.37
N GLY A 226 0.62 -37.47 -37.62
CA GLY A 226 1.12 -36.26 -38.27
C GLY A 226 1.33 -35.04 -37.35
N HIS A 227 1.03 -35.17 -36.07
CA HIS A 227 1.28 -34.13 -35.05
C HIS A 227 2.49 -34.49 -34.19
N SER A 228 3.33 -33.50 -33.92
CA SER A 228 4.45 -33.68 -32.99
C SER A 228 4.22 -32.86 -31.72
N PHE A 229 4.64 -33.41 -30.60
CA PHE A 229 4.60 -32.75 -29.30
C PHE A 229 5.81 -33.13 -28.45
N LEU A 230 6.12 -32.27 -27.49
CA LEU A 230 7.23 -32.47 -26.58
C LEU A 230 6.73 -33.14 -25.28
N ALA A 231 7.32 -34.25 -24.90
CA ALA A 231 7.09 -34.92 -23.64
C ALA A 231 8.33 -34.74 -22.72
N LYS A 232 8.09 -34.52 -21.44
CA LYS A 232 9.14 -34.42 -20.43
C LYS A 232 9.29 -35.76 -19.71
N TRP A 233 10.53 -36.17 -19.54
CA TRP A 233 10.82 -37.30 -18.68
C TRP A 233 10.59 -36.93 -17.20
N VAL A 234 9.89 -37.77 -16.48
CA VAL A 234 9.71 -37.71 -15.05
C VAL A 234 10.66 -38.69 -14.40
N ALA A 235 11.65 -38.17 -13.67
CA ALA A 235 12.61 -39.00 -12.96
C ALA A 235 12.00 -39.63 -11.70
N ASP A 236 12.58 -40.74 -11.23
CA ASP A 236 12.16 -41.38 -9.99
C ASP A 236 12.44 -40.47 -8.78
N GLU A 237 11.57 -40.50 -7.78
CA GLU A 237 11.69 -39.69 -6.56
C GLU A 237 13.02 -39.94 -5.80
N SER A 238 13.58 -41.13 -5.91
CA SER A 238 14.86 -41.49 -5.24
C SER A 238 16.07 -40.74 -5.80
N VAL A 239 15.98 -40.17 -7.00
CA VAL A 239 17.07 -39.42 -7.68
C VAL A 239 16.73 -37.95 -7.94
N THR A 240 15.61 -37.48 -7.40
CA THR A 240 15.17 -36.09 -7.55
C THR A 240 15.32 -35.28 -6.28
N ASP A 241 15.38 -33.97 -6.43
CA ASP A 241 15.22 -33.01 -5.32
C ASP A 241 13.74 -32.64 -5.11
N ASP A 242 13.49 -31.74 -4.12
CA ASP A 242 12.15 -31.24 -3.79
C ASP A 242 11.45 -30.49 -4.94
N GLU A 243 12.19 -30.08 -5.98
CA GLU A 243 11.66 -29.44 -7.18
C GLU A 243 11.46 -30.45 -8.33
N GLY A 244 11.67 -31.76 -8.09
CA GLY A 244 11.52 -32.81 -9.10
C GLY A 244 12.64 -32.86 -10.14
N ARG A 245 13.78 -32.19 -9.90
CA ARG A 245 14.94 -32.17 -10.80
C ARG A 245 15.83 -33.40 -10.53
N CYS A 246 16.16 -34.13 -11.58
CA CYS A 246 17.05 -35.26 -11.45
C CYS A 246 18.49 -34.81 -11.14
N LEU A 247 19.04 -35.25 -9.99
CA LEU A 247 20.41 -34.93 -9.57
C LEU A 247 21.42 -36.04 -9.91
N ASP A 248 20.98 -37.18 -10.46
CA ASP A 248 21.80 -38.30 -10.82
C ASP A 248 22.02 -38.40 -12.34
N GLN A 249 23.25 -38.12 -12.78
CA GLN A 249 23.63 -38.20 -14.20
C GLN A 249 23.49 -39.62 -14.75
N SER A 250 23.77 -40.63 -13.96
CA SER A 250 23.68 -42.03 -14.42
C SER A 250 22.25 -42.43 -14.70
N ALA A 251 21.30 -42.01 -13.84
CA ALA A 251 19.88 -42.26 -14.04
C ALA A 251 19.37 -41.53 -15.30
N ALA A 252 19.76 -40.26 -15.50
CA ALA A 252 19.42 -39.54 -16.69
C ALA A 252 20.00 -40.15 -17.97
N THR A 253 21.24 -40.61 -17.92
CA THR A 253 21.90 -41.30 -19.05
C THR A 253 21.24 -42.66 -19.36
N ALA A 254 20.86 -43.42 -18.34
CA ALA A 254 20.13 -44.69 -18.52
C ALA A 254 18.76 -44.44 -19.18
N ALA A 255 18.02 -43.40 -18.72
CA ALA A 255 16.76 -43.01 -19.30
C ALA A 255 16.91 -42.56 -20.77
N LEU A 256 17.94 -41.75 -21.08
CA LEU A 256 18.23 -41.31 -22.46
C LEU A 256 18.49 -42.52 -23.38
N ASN A 257 19.31 -43.47 -22.95
CA ASN A 257 19.61 -44.70 -23.71
C ASN A 257 18.36 -45.54 -23.92
N ALA A 258 17.49 -45.67 -22.93
CA ALA A 258 16.22 -46.39 -23.04
C ALA A 258 15.29 -45.71 -24.06
N LEU A 259 15.19 -44.39 -24.03
CA LEU A 259 14.39 -43.58 -24.97
C LEU A 259 14.92 -43.68 -26.40
N GLN A 260 16.24 -43.63 -26.60
CA GLN A 260 16.86 -43.73 -27.95
C GLN A 260 16.68 -45.13 -28.56
N ASN A 261 16.63 -46.17 -27.75
CA ASN A 261 16.41 -47.53 -28.21
C ASN A 261 14.92 -47.88 -28.40
N SER A 262 14.00 -47.05 -27.94
CA SER A 262 12.57 -47.25 -28.08
C SER A 262 12.05 -46.51 -29.31
N GLN A 263 11.26 -47.21 -30.14
CA GLN A 263 10.63 -46.60 -31.33
C GLN A 263 9.17 -46.18 -31.08
N MET A 264 8.61 -46.54 -29.94
CA MET A 264 7.21 -46.29 -29.61
C MET A 264 7.03 -45.89 -28.15
N ALA A 265 6.08 -45.00 -27.90
CA ALA A 265 5.58 -44.66 -26.57
C ALA A 265 4.10 -44.99 -26.49
N THR A 266 3.64 -45.46 -25.35
CA THR A 266 2.22 -45.76 -25.09
C THR A 266 1.66 -44.81 -24.06
N ALA A 267 0.53 -44.16 -24.37
CA ALA A 267 -0.19 -43.37 -23.38
C ALA A 267 -0.80 -44.30 -22.33
N ILE A 268 -0.40 -44.16 -21.09
CA ILE A 268 -0.86 -45.02 -19.96
C ILE A 268 -2.15 -44.44 -19.37
N SER A 269 -2.21 -43.14 -19.20
CA SER A 269 -3.42 -42.44 -18.74
C SER A 269 -3.58 -41.09 -19.48
N VAL A 270 -4.83 -40.69 -19.62
CA VAL A 270 -5.19 -39.35 -20.13
C VAL A 270 -6.24 -38.80 -19.20
N GLU A 271 -5.87 -37.70 -18.53
CA GLU A 271 -6.78 -36.97 -17.65
C GLU A 271 -7.14 -35.64 -18.27
N THR A 272 -8.42 -35.31 -18.23
CA THR A 272 -8.90 -34.02 -18.70
C THR A 272 -9.61 -33.31 -17.55
N GLU A 273 -9.04 -32.22 -17.12
CA GLU A 273 -9.62 -31.37 -16.08
C GLU A 273 -10.20 -30.10 -16.71
N ARG A 274 -11.35 -29.68 -16.20
CA ARG A 274 -11.86 -28.33 -16.49
C ARG A 274 -11.21 -27.37 -15.51
N ALA A 275 -10.24 -26.59 -16.00
CA ALA A 275 -9.70 -25.47 -15.24
C ALA A 275 -10.60 -24.24 -15.45
N ARG A 276 -10.72 -23.44 -14.39
CA ARG A 276 -11.42 -22.17 -14.41
C ARG A 276 -10.42 -21.11 -13.99
N ASP A 277 -9.99 -20.29 -14.93
CA ASP A 277 -9.13 -19.14 -14.64
C ASP A 277 -10.01 -17.97 -14.23
N SER A 278 -9.80 -17.49 -13.01
CA SER A 278 -10.47 -16.27 -12.53
C SER A 278 -9.90 -15.04 -13.23
N ALA A 279 -10.74 -14.05 -13.48
CA ALA A 279 -10.26 -12.75 -13.94
C ALA A 279 -9.26 -12.15 -12.94
N PRO A 280 -8.23 -11.45 -13.40
CA PRO A 280 -7.32 -10.76 -12.50
C PRO A 280 -8.06 -9.68 -11.71
N LEU A 281 -7.71 -9.52 -10.44
CA LEU A 281 -8.26 -8.46 -9.61
C LEU A 281 -7.74 -7.08 -10.06
N PRO A 282 -8.47 -6.00 -9.80
CA PRO A 282 -7.92 -4.65 -9.83
C PRO A 282 -6.64 -4.52 -9.00
N PHE A 283 -5.77 -3.62 -9.39
CA PHE A 283 -4.50 -3.41 -8.69
C PHE A 283 -4.71 -2.84 -7.29
N ASP A 284 -4.05 -3.44 -6.31
CA ASP A 284 -3.61 -2.75 -5.11
C ASP A 284 -2.27 -2.05 -5.36
N LEU A 285 -1.80 -1.24 -4.41
CA LEU A 285 -0.54 -0.51 -4.58
C LEU A 285 0.66 -1.44 -4.76
N SER A 286 0.75 -2.52 -3.99
CA SER A 286 1.89 -3.44 -4.04
C SER A 286 1.99 -4.14 -5.39
N THR A 287 0.87 -4.68 -5.86
CA THR A 287 0.79 -5.36 -7.16
C THR A 287 1.06 -4.39 -8.32
N LEU A 288 0.56 -3.14 -8.22
CA LEU A 288 0.85 -2.10 -9.22
C LEU A 288 2.36 -1.80 -9.28
N GLN A 289 3.00 -1.65 -8.13
CA GLN A 289 4.45 -1.38 -8.06
C GLN A 289 5.28 -2.54 -8.61
N GLU A 290 4.89 -3.78 -8.32
CA GLU A 290 5.55 -4.98 -8.85
C GLU A 290 5.45 -5.05 -10.37
N VAL A 291 4.25 -4.89 -10.92
CA VAL A 291 4.01 -4.92 -12.37
C VAL A 291 4.73 -3.76 -13.08
N CYS A 292 4.70 -2.55 -12.52
CA CYS A 292 5.41 -1.40 -13.08
C CYS A 292 6.92 -1.58 -13.04
N SER A 293 7.46 -2.18 -11.98
CA SER A 293 8.88 -2.51 -11.89
C SER A 293 9.27 -3.54 -12.95
N ALA A 294 8.50 -4.63 -13.07
CA ALA A 294 8.78 -5.70 -14.03
C ALA A 294 8.67 -5.26 -15.50
N LYS A 295 7.64 -4.45 -15.83
CA LYS A 295 7.36 -4.06 -17.24
C LYS A 295 8.09 -2.80 -17.69
N PHE A 296 8.29 -1.84 -16.79
CA PHE A 296 8.80 -0.50 -17.14
C PHE A 296 10.09 -0.13 -16.40
N GLY A 297 10.56 -0.96 -15.48
CA GLY A 297 11.73 -0.66 -14.64
C GLY A 297 11.53 0.49 -13.67
N LEU A 298 10.27 0.87 -13.38
CA LEU A 298 9.97 1.97 -12.46
C LEU A 298 10.29 1.59 -11.02
N GLY A 299 10.82 2.54 -10.26
CA GLY A 299 11.01 2.39 -8.83
C GLY A 299 9.67 2.45 -8.06
N VAL A 300 9.66 1.89 -6.86
CA VAL A 300 8.47 1.85 -5.98
C VAL A 300 7.92 3.26 -5.71
N GLN A 301 8.80 4.22 -5.41
CA GLN A 301 8.40 5.61 -5.14
C GLN A 301 7.89 6.30 -6.41
N GLU A 302 8.56 6.11 -7.53
CA GLU A 302 8.16 6.69 -8.82
C GLU A 302 6.78 6.21 -9.25
N THR A 303 6.50 4.91 -9.11
CA THR A 303 5.17 4.34 -9.37
C THR A 303 4.10 4.98 -8.48
N LEU A 304 4.40 5.16 -7.19
CA LEU A 304 3.48 5.82 -6.26
C LEU A 304 3.23 7.28 -6.65
N ASP A 305 4.28 8.02 -7.02
CA ASP A 305 4.18 9.44 -7.40
C ASP A 305 3.31 9.62 -8.65
N VAL A 306 3.46 8.74 -9.65
CA VAL A 306 2.61 8.72 -10.84
C VAL A 306 1.16 8.39 -10.48
N ALA A 307 0.93 7.33 -9.69
CA ALA A 307 -0.41 6.95 -9.25
C ALA A 307 -1.09 8.06 -8.43
N GLN A 308 -0.33 8.73 -7.57
CA GLN A 308 -0.80 9.88 -6.79
C GLN A 308 -1.18 11.08 -7.69
N ALA A 309 -0.39 11.35 -8.73
CA ALA A 309 -0.71 12.39 -9.70
C ALA A 309 -1.99 12.06 -10.49
N LEU A 310 -2.17 10.80 -10.91
CA LEU A 310 -3.39 10.34 -11.57
C LEU A 310 -4.62 10.52 -10.68
N TYR A 311 -4.50 10.28 -9.39
CA TYR A 311 -5.57 10.45 -8.41
C TYR A 311 -5.85 11.93 -8.10
N GLU A 312 -4.83 12.72 -7.75
CA GLU A 312 -5.00 14.08 -7.23
C GLU A 312 -5.17 15.12 -8.34
N THR A 313 -4.39 15.03 -9.41
CA THR A 313 -4.33 16.05 -10.47
C THR A 313 -5.27 15.70 -11.61
N HIS A 314 -5.22 14.46 -12.08
CA HIS A 314 -5.96 14.06 -13.27
C HIS A 314 -7.33 13.45 -12.95
N LYS A 315 -7.60 13.08 -11.68
CA LYS A 315 -8.86 12.46 -11.23
C LYS A 315 -9.23 11.21 -12.04
N ALA A 316 -8.23 10.49 -12.51
CA ALA A 316 -8.38 9.37 -13.45
C ALA A 316 -8.39 8.00 -12.76
N THR A 317 -8.04 7.92 -11.48
CA THR A 317 -8.02 6.68 -10.70
C THR A 317 -8.69 6.85 -9.34
N THR A 318 -9.00 5.74 -8.69
CA THR A 318 -9.38 5.70 -7.28
C THR A 318 -8.16 5.90 -6.38
N TYR A 319 -8.34 5.92 -5.05
CA TYR A 319 -7.27 6.15 -4.08
C TYR A 319 -6.12 5.12 -4.25
N PRO A 320 -4.88 5.58 -4.54
CA PRO A 320 -3.81 4.69 -4.97
C PRO A 320 -3.20 3.84 -3.85
N ARG A 321 -3.30 4.29 -2.59
CA ARG A 321 -2.74 3.55 -1.44
C ARG A 321 -3.71 2.53 -0.86
N THR A 322 -4.43 1.85 -1.74
CA THR A 322 -5.33 0.76 -1.35
C THR A 322 -4.56 -0.55 -1.18
N ASP A 323 -5.00 -1.37 -0.24
CA ASP A 323 -4.61 -2.76 -0.06
C ASP A 323 -5.74 -3.73 -0.49
N CYS A 324 -6.79 -3.18 -1.14
CA CYS A 324 -7.96 -3.92 -1.59
C CYS A 324 -8.01 -4.03 -3.11
N GLY A 325 -8.04 -5.24 -3.63
CA GLY A 325 -8.20 -5.56 -5.04
C GLY A 325 -9.65 -5.65 -5.52
N TYR A 326 -10.61 -5.11 -4.76
CA TYR A 326 -12.03 -5.14 -5.10
C TYR A 326 -12.61 -3.74 -5.19
N LEU A 327 -13.57 -3.56 -6.08
CA LEU A 327 -14.38 -2.33 -6.17
C LEU A 327 -15.68 -2.50 -5.39
N PRO A 328 -16.25 -1.41 -4.83
CA PRO A 328 -17.56 -1.47 -4.20
C PRO A 328 -18.64 -1.84 -5.19
N GLU A 329 -19.61 -2.65 -4.76
CA GLU A 329 -20.76 -3.06 -5.58
C GLU A 329 -21.55 -1.85 -6.11
N SER A 330 -21.58 -0.75 -5.37
CA SER A 330 -22.21 0.52 -5.80
C SER A 330 -21.59 1.14 -7.06
N MET A 331 -20.39 0.72 -7.47
CA MET A 331 -19.76 1.19 -8.71
C MET A 331 -20.17 0.40 -9.96
N LEU A 332 -20.95 -0.67 -9.82
CA LEU A 332 -21.41 -1.45 -10.97
C LEU A 332 -22.21 -0.61 -11.97
N ASP A 333 -22.98 0.35 -11.49
CA ASP A 333 -23.78 1.23 -12.36
C ASP A 333 -22.90 2.19 -13.19
N GLU A 334 -21.64 2.41 -12.79
CA GLU A 334 -20.67 3.25 -13.51
C GLU A 334 -19.92 2.48 -14.61
N VAL A 335 -19.95 1.14 -14.58
CA VAL A 335 -19.19 0.28 -15.51
C VAL A 335 -19.44 0.62 -16.98
N PRO A 336 -20.70 0.79 -17.47
CA PRO A 336 -20.93 1.09 -18.88
C PRO A 336 -20.27 2.40 -19.31
N MET A 337 -20.32 3.43 -18.46
CA MET A 337 -19.70 4.75 -18.73
C MET A 337 -18.17 4.64 -18.77
N VAL A 338 -17.58 3.88 -17.86
CA VAL A 338 -16.12 3.66 -17.82
C VAL A 338 -15.65 2.88 -19.06
N LEU A 339 -16.35 1.83 -19.44
CA LEU A 339 -16.03 1.04 -20.64
C LEU A 339 -16.15 1.86 -21.92
N ASP A 340 -17.16 2.72 -22.02
CA ASP A 340 -17.31 3.65 -23.15
C ASP A 340 -16.17 4.68 -23.20
N ALA A 341 -15.77 5.22 -22.06
CA ALA A 341 -14.62 6.12 -21.96
C ALA A 341 -13.31 5.43 -22.40
N ILE A 342 -13.07 4.19 -21.97
CA ILE A 342 -11.90 3.39 -22.38
C ILE A 342 -11.94 3.14 -23.89
N ASN A 343 -13.09 2.74 -24.44
CA ASN A 343 -13.23 2.49 -25.89
C ASN A 343 -12.94 3.73 -26.73
N ARG A 344 -13.28 4.93 -26.25
CA ARG A 344 -12.97 6.20 -26.95
C ARG A 344 -11.49 6.56 -26.88
N THR A 345 -10.81 6.22 -25.78
CA THR A 345 -9.39 6.58 -25.58
C THR A 345 -8.43 5.54 -26.12
N ASP A 346 -8.82 4.26 -26.13
CA ASP A 346 -8.04 3.16 -26.73
C ASP A 346 -8.93 2.19 -27.51
N PRO A 347 -9.07 2.41 -28.84
CA PRO A 347 -9.88 1.55 -29.70
C PRO A 347 -9.37 0.11 -29.80
N THR A 348 -8.12 -0.18 -29.41
CA THR A 348 -7.60 -1.56 -29.41
C THR A 348 -8.20 -2.36 -28.27
N ILE A 349 -8.34 -1.75 -27.09
CA ILE A 349 -9.05 -2.32 -25.95
C ILE A 349 -10.56 -2.40 -26.26
N GLY A 350 -11.11 -1.43 -26.96
CA GLY A 350 -12.52 -1.38 -27.34
C GLY A 350 -13.00 -2.66 -28.06
N LYS A 351 -12.16 -3.27 -28.90
CA LYS A 351 -12.47 -4.54 -29.56
C LYS A 351 -12.59 -5.72 -28.57
N ALA A 352 -11.76 -5.72 -27.54
CA ALA A 352 -11.84 -6.73 -26.48
C ALA A 352 -13.07 -6.53 -25.59
N LEU A 353 -13.50 -5.28 -25.38
CA LEU A 353 -14.69 -4.95 -24.61
C LEU A 353 -15.99 -5.46 -25.24
N LEU A 354 -16.04 -5.61 -26.57
CA LEU A 354 -17.19 -6.20 -27.28
C LEU A 354 -17.37 -7.70 -26.99
N LEU A 355 -16.38 -8.35 -26.42
CA LEU A 355 -16.42 -9.77 -26.03
C LEU A 355 -16.89 -9.96 -24.57
N ILE A 356 -17.05 -8.87 -23.83
CA ILE A 356 -17.51 -8.93 -22.44
C ILE A 356 -19.04 -9.02 -22.43
N ASP A 357 -19.54 -10.09 -21.85
CA ASP A 357 -20.96 -10.22 -21.56
C ASP A 357 -21.28 -9.46 -20.26
N PRO A 358 -22.02 -8.34 -20.33
CA PRO A 358 -22.31 -7.53 -19.16
C PRO A 358 -23.23 -8.24 -18.14
N GLU A 359 -23.84 -9.36 -18.50
CA GLU A 359 -24.69 -10.16 -17.59
C GLU A 359 -23.92 -11.28 -16.89
N GLN A 360 -22.70 -11.59 -17.33
CA GLN A 360 -21.83 -12.55 -16.62
C GLN A 360 -21.17 -11.86 -15.41
N ARG A 361 -21.81 -12.03 -14.28
CA ARG A 361 -21.23 -11.71 -12.97
C ARG A 361 -20.32 -12.88 -12.55
N SER A 362 -19.03 -12.62 -12.42
CA SER A 362 -18.07 -13.58 -11.84
C SER A 362 -18.15 -13.59 -10.32
#